data_8145f809277bba270f30a83f3df43371
#
_entry.id   8145f809277bba270f30a83f3df43371
#
_cell.length_a   1.000
_cell.length_b   1.000
_cell.length_c   1.000
_cell.angle_alpha   90.00
_cell.angle_beta   90.00
_cell.angle_gamma   90.00
#
_symmetry.space_group_name_H-M   'P 1'
#
loop_
_entity.id
_entity.type
_entity.pdbx_description
1 polymer ?
#
loop_
_entity_poly.entity_id
_entity_poly.type
_entity_poly.pdbx_seq_one_letter_code
_entity_poly.pdbx_strand_id
1 'polypeptide(L)' 'MTITDRIEINPKVMLGKPVIRGTRITVELILRKMSEGASEHDLLDAYPRLTGADIKAVVVYTATKPNDQKI' A
#
# COMPACT_ATOMS: atom_id res chain seq x y z
N MET A 1 9.35 -3.12 -12.64
CA MET A 1 10.35 -3.09 -11.58
C MET A 1 9.70 -2.89 -10.22
N THR A 2 10.19 -3.58 -9.24
CA THR A 2 9.60 -3.52 -7.91
C THR A 2 10.30 -2.47 -7.07
N ILE A 3 9.54 -1.58 -6.45
CA ILE A 3 10.10 -0.62 -5.53
C ILE A 3 10.46 -1.33 -4.24
N THR A 4 9.62 -2.27 -3.84
CA THR A 4 9.82 -3.04 -2.63
C THR A 4 9.22 -4.41 -2.84
N ASP A 5 9.79 -5.41 -2.17
CA ASP A 5 9.28 -6.77 -2.30
C ASP A 5 7.90 -6.93 -1.70
N ARG A 6 7.42 -5.96 -0.96
CA ARG A 6 6.15 -6.09 -0.27
C ARG A 6 4.97 -5.58 -1.06
N ILE A 7 5.22 -4.94 -2.20
CA ILE A 7 4.14 -4.43 -3.04
C ILE A 7 4.19 -5.12 -4.38
N GLU A 8 3.06 -5.67 -4.76
CA GLU A 8 2.94 -6.46 -5.96
C GLU A 8 1.89 -5.86 -6.87
N ILE A 9 2.15 -5.86 -8.17
CA ILE A 9 1.17 -5.44 -9.16
C ILE A 9 0.92 -6.63 -10.06
N ASN A 10 -0.29 -7.16 -10.03
CA ASN A 10 -0.64 -8.33 -10.80
C ASN A 10 -1.97 -8.06 -11.49
N PRO A 11 -2.00 -8.10 -12.83
CA PRO A 11 -3.25 -7.81 -13.56
C PRO A 11 -4.42 -8.71 -13.16
N LYS A 12 -4.12 -9.89 -12.63
CA LYS A 12 -5.16 -10.82 -12.24
C LYS A 12 -5.64 -10.59 -10.81
N VAL A 13 -5.01 -9.69 -10.09
CA VAL A 13 -5.39 -9.40 -8.72
C VAL A 13 -5.76 -7.92 -8.65
N MET A 14 -6.99 -7.65 -8.23
CA MET A 14 -7.49 -6.29 -8.06
C MET A 14 -7.29 -5.44 -9.31
N LEU A 15 -7.44 -6.07 -10.47
CA LEU A 15 -7.36 -5.39 -11.76
C LEU A 15 -6.03 -4.65 -11.95
N GLY A 16 -4.97 -5.22 -11.40
CA GLY A 16 -3.64 -4.65 -11.58
C GLY A 16 -3.29 -3.52 -10.64
N LYS A 17 -4.11 -3.28 -9.63
CA LYS A 17 -3.78 -2.26 -8.64
C LYS A 17 -2.66 -2.76 -7.73
N PRO A 18 -1.78 -1.87 -7.28
CA PRO A 18 -0.75 -2.27 -6.33
C PRO A 18 -1.37 -2.78 -5.04
N VAL A 19 -0.93 -3.96 -4.60
CA VAL A 19 -1.43 -4.56 -3.37
C VAL A 19 -0.25 -4.99 -2.52
N ILE A 20 -0.51 -5.15 -1.24
CA ILE A 20 0.48 -5.72 -0.34
C ILE A 20 0.57 -7.21 -0.67
N ARG A 21 1.79 -7.68 -0.92
CA ARG A 21 2.04 -9.05 -1.34
C ARG A 21 1.42 -10.02 -0.35
N GLY A 22 0.77 -11.03 -0.88
CA GLY A 22 0.14 -12.06 -0.06
C GLY A 22 -1.21 -11.65 0.49
N THR A 23 -1.73 -10.49 0.12
CA THR A 23 -3.03 -10.04 0.57
C THR A 23 -3.77 -9.44 -0.61
N ARG A 24 -5.01 -9.02 -0.37
CA ARG A 24 -5.75 -8.24 -1.34
C ARG A 24 -5.92 -6.80 -0.88
N ILE A 25 -5.08 -6.39 0.05
CA ILE A 25 -5.14 -5.03 0.59
C ILE A 25 -4.37 -4.13 -0.37
N THR A 26 -5.08 -3.18 -0.98
CA THR A 26 -4.44 -2.29 -1.94
C THR A 26 -3.69 -1.18 -1.24
N VAL A 27 -2.64 -0.70 -1.91
CA VAL A 27 -1.91 0.47 -1.43
C VAL A 27 -2.87 1.64 -1.32
N GLU A 28 -3.78 1.75 -2.28
CA GLU A 28 -4.76 2.83 -2.30
C GLU A 28 -5.62 2.83 -1.03
N LEU A 29 -6.04 1.65 -0.59
CA LEU A 29 -6.86 1.55 0.61
C LEU A 29 -6.09 2.05 1.83
N ILE A 30 -4.82 1.65 1.95
CA ILE A 30 -4.00 2.06 3.07
C ILE A 30 -3.82 3.58 3.06
N LEU A 31 -3.55 4.15 1.90
CA LEU A 31 -3.37 5.59 1.79
C LEU A 31 -4.65 6.33 2.14
N ARG A 32 -5.79 5.80 1.71
CA ARG A 32 -7.07 6.42 2.02
C ARG A 32 -7.29 6.44 3.53
N LYS A 33 -7.05 5.31 4.19
CA LYS A 33 -7.24 5.24 5.64
C LYS A 33 -6.33 6.21 6.36
N MET A 34 -5.08 6.32 5.89
CA MET A 34 -4.15 7.25 6.50
C MET A 34 -4.60 8.69 6.31
N SER A 35 -5.16 9.00 5.15
CA SER A 35 -5.66 10.35 4.90
C SER A 35 -6.88 10.66 5.75
N GLU A 36 -7.58 9.63 6.22
CA GLU A 36 -8.71 9.80 7.11
C GLU A 36 -8.30 9.89 8.56
N GLY A 37 -7.00 9.83 8.84
CA GLY A 37 -6.49 9.97 10.19
C GLY A 37 -6.07 8.68 10.85
N ALA A 38 -6.12 7.55 10.15
CA ALA A 38 -5.70 6.29 10.74
C ALA A 38 -4.20 6.28 10.95
N SER A 39 -3.78 5.82 12.13
CA SER A 39 -2.37 5.67 12.41
C SER A 39 -1.92 4.29 11.96
N GLU A 40 -0.61 4.07 12.02
CA GLU A 40 -0.07 2.75 11.72
C GLU A 40 -0.69 1.71 12.66
N HIS A 41 -0.80 2.05 13.93
CA HIS A 41 -1.38 1.15 14.91
C HIS A 41 -2.82 0.79 14.54
N ASP A 42 -3.58 1.79 14.10
CA ASP A 42 -4.96 1.55 13.69
C ASP A 42 -5.03 0.57 12.52
N LEU A 43 -4.12 0.74 11.56
CA LEU A 43 -4.11 -0.13 10.39
C LEU A 43 -3.72 -1.55 10.76
N LEU A 44 -2.73 -1.71 11.62
CA LEU A 44 -2.29 -3.04 12.03
C LEU A 44 -3.38 -3.76 12.82
N ASP A 45 -4.15 -3.00 13.58
CA ASP A 45 -5.23 -3.57 14.36
C ASP A 45 -6.39 -3.99 13.45
N ALA A 46 -6.70 -3.17 12.45
CA ALA A 46 -7.81 -3.45 11.55
C ALA A 46 -7.47 -4.54 10.54
N TYR A 47 -6.22 -4.65 10.15
CA TYR A 47 -5.79 -5.62 9.13
C TYR A 47 -4.66 -6.47 9.68
N PRO A 48 -4.99 -7.56 10.37
CA PRO A 48 -3.96 -8.37 11.04
C PRO A 48 -2.89 -8.92 10.13
N ARG A 49 -3.15 -8.99 8.82
CA ARG A 49 -2.14 -9.49 7.90
C ARG A 49 -1.08 -8.45 7.57
N LEU A 50 -1.32 -7.20 7.91
CA LEU A 50 -0.33 -6.16 7.69
C LEU A 50 0.72 -6.20 8.77
N THR A 51 1.92 -5.75 8.41
CA THR A 51 3.00 -5.56 9.36
C THR A 51 3.46 -4.12 9.24
N GLY A 52 4.24 -3.66 10.22
CA GLY A 52 4.80 -2.32 10.15
C GLY A 52 5.67 -2.15 8.92
N ALA A 53 6.35 -3.22 8.49
CA ALA A 53 7.17 -3.16 7.29
C ALA A 53 6.32 -2.93 6.04
N ASP A 54 5.11 -3.49 6.02
CA ASP A 54 4.21 -3.29 4.88
C ASP A 54 3.79 -1.84 4.79
N ILE A 55 3.47 -1.23 5.92
CA ILE A 55 3.05 0.17 5.92
C ILE A 55 4.19 1.07 5.51
N LYS A 56 5.40 0.77 6.00
CA LYS A 56 6.57 1.52 5.59
C LYS A 56 6.80 1.39 4.09
N ALA A 57 6.57 0.19 3.54
CA ALA A 57 6.72 -0.04 2.11
C ALA A 57 5.73 0.82 1.31
N VAL A 58 4.52 0.99 1.82
CA VAL A 58 3.53 1.83 1.15
C VAL A 58 4.03 3.28 1.08
N VAL A 59 4.57 3.76 2.18
CA VAL A 59 5.08 5.13 2.22
C VAL A 59 6.24 5.29 1.24
N VAL A 60 7.15 4.33 1.21
CA VAL A 60 8.28 4.37 0.29
C VAL A 60 7.78 4.33 -1.15
N TYR A 61 6.80 3.46 -1.42
CA TYR A 61 6.26 3.33 -2.77
C TYR A 61 5.70 4.66 -3.26
N THR A 62 4.93 5.35 -2.42
CA THR A 62 4.34 6.60 -2.82
C THR A 62 5.38 7.70 -2.95
N ALA A 63 6.44 7.65 -2.14
CA ALA A 63 7.47 8.67 -2.20
C ALA A 63 8.34 8.52 -3.45
N THR A 64 8.49 7.30 -3.96
CA THR A 64 9.36 7.06 -5.12
C THR A 64 8.60 6.99 -6.42
N LYS A 65 7.29 6.80 -6.37
CA LYS A 65 6.49 6.73 -7.57
C LYS A 65 6.44 8.11 -8.23
N PRO A 66 6.71 8.19 -9.52
CA PRO A 66 6.60 9.48 -10.19
C PRO A 66 5.20 10.02 -10.04
N ASN A 67 5.13 11.25 -9.68
CA ASN A 67 3.85 11.86 -9.47
C ASN A 67 3.46 12.63 -10.70
N ASP A 68 2.51 12.14 -11.34
CA ASP A 68 2.06 12.75 -12.50
C ASP A 68 0.91 13.56 -12.31
N GLN A 69 0.56 13.71 -11.34
CA GLN A 69 -0.52 14.48 -11.22
C GLN A 69 -0.35 15.80 -11.16
N LYS A 70 0.03 15.85 -11.46
CA LYS A 70 0.12 16.79 -11.49
C LYS A 70 -0.40 17.42 -11.70
N ILE A 71 -0.65 17.54 -11.76
CA ILE A 71 -1.02 18.11 -11.97
C ILE A 71 -0.99 18.68 -12.03
#